data_e9d9ec8c8a55d9bdb6224a52f2859e43
#
_entry.id   e9d9ec8c8a55d9bdb6224a52f2859e43
#
_cell.length_a   1.000
_cell.length_b   1.000
_cell.length_c   1.000
_cell.angle_alpha   90.00
_cell.angle_beta   90.00
_cell.angle_gamma   90.00
#
_symmetry.space_group_name_H-M   'P 1'
#
loop_
_entity.id
_entity.type
_entity.pdbx_description
1 polymer ?
#
loop_
_entity_poly.entity_id
_entity_poly.type
_entity_poly.pdbx_seq_one_letter_code
_entity_poly.pdbx_strand_id
1 'polypeptide(L)'
;MTAAVSLIWLGLLPLLVQSLDFTYHNSSQLEAILKDFNSRYPAITYLYSIGKSVEGRDLWVFVVGKYPTKHTVGIPEFKYVANMHGNEAVGREILLHLIEYLLTNYQSNATVTQLVTNTRIHLLPSMNPDGFAASSPNDCDSVNGRFNKNGYDLNRNFPDAFEENKDPVQPETQAVMGWIKSETFVLSANFHGGAMVASYSYDNSYTVPPDNDVLMYLAQKYSENNLQMYSSNSCPGFSGFTNGITNGAVWYKVKGGMQDYNYIYNQCVEITLEVSCCKYPDPSTLQGFWNDNKVSVIEYIKQVHMGMCLDIFIQ
;
A
#
# COMPACT_ATOMS: atom_id res chain seq x y z
N MET A 1 -41.15 57.14 2.34
CA MET A 1 -40.78 55.97 3.13
C MET A 1 -39.91 55.05 2.25
N THR A 2 -38.62 55.16 2.35
CA THR A 2 -37.65 54.36 1.57
C THR A 2 -37.16 53.21 2.46
N ALA A 3 -37.54 51.98 2.11
CA ALA A 3 -37.07 50.78 2.78
C ALA A 3 -35.63 50.44 2.33
N ALA A 4 -34.69 50.46 3.24
CA ALA A 4 -33.32 49.97 3.03
C ALA A 4 -33.30 48.46 3.11
N VAL A 5 -32.95 47.78 2.01
CA VAL A 5 -32.68 46.35 1.98
C VAL A 5 -31.22 46.11 2.38
N SER A 6 -31.00 45.62 3.60
CA SER A 6 -29.67 45.18 4.07
C SER A 6 -29.36 43.80 3.43
N LEU A 7 -28.42 43.76 2.47
CA LEU A 7 -27.83 42.51 2.00
C LEU A 7 -26.85 41.98 3.08
N ILE A 8 -27.24 40.89 3.71
CA ILE A 8 -26.35 40.12 4.60
C ILE A 8 -25.42 39.28 3.69
N TRP A 9 -24.16 39.70 3.58
CA TRP A 9 -23.09 38.86 2.99
C TRP A 9 -22.77 37.78 4.01
N LEU A 10 -23.25 36.56 3.77
CA LEU A 10 -22.69 35.36 4.42
C LEU A 10 -21.36 35.07 3.73
N GLY A 11 -20.29 35.55 4.35
CA GLY A 11 -18.95 35.18 3.96
C GLY A 11 -18.76 33.67 4.17
N LEU A 12 -18.70 32.89 3.11
CA LEU A 12 -18.15 31.55 3.14
C LEU A 12 -16.68 31.71 3.55
N LEU A 13 -16.36 31.53 4.83
CA LEU A 13 -14.99 31.27 5.27
C LEU A 13 -14.55 29.98 4.55
N PRO A 14 -13.42 30.01 3.79
CA PRO A 14 -12.85 28.77 3.28
C PRO A 14 -12.53 27.92 4.50
N LEU A 15 -13.13 26.74 4.59
CA LEU A 15 -12.68 25.69 5.50
C LEU A 15 -11.21 25.44 5.14
N LEU A 16 -10.30 25.91 5.98
CA LEU A 16 -8.90 25.55 5.91
C LEU A 16 -8.85 24.03 6.06
N VAL A 17 -8.69 23.33 4.94
CA VAL A 17 -8.41 21.89 4.93
C VAL A 17 -7.04 21.76 5.60
N GLN A 18 -7.03 21.35 6.85
CA GLN A 18 -5.79 21.05 7.52
C GLN A 18 -5.20 19.83 6.82
N SER A 19 -3.99 19.98 6.24
CA SER A 19 -3.27 18.85 5.65
C SER A 19 -2.89 17.86 6.75
N LEU A 20 -2.79 16.58 6.37
CA LEU A 20 -2.31 15.53 7.24
C LEU A 20 -0.88 15.88 7.70
N ASP A 21 -0.62 15.78 8.99
CA ASP A 21 0.71 16.00 9.56
C ASP A 21 1.62 14.79 9.36
N PHE A 22 2.94 15.04 9.32
CA PHE A 22 3.95 14.00 9.20
C PHE A 22 4.30 13.45 10.59
N THR A 23 3.41 12.60 11.11
CA THR A 23 3.58 11.87 12.36
C THR A 23 3.09 10.43 12.22
N TYR A 24 3.36 9.59 13.20
CA TYR A 24 2.77 8.26 13.23
C TYR A 24 1.40 8.29 13.91
N HIS A 25 0.38 7.84 13.18
CA HIS A 25 -0.99 7.82 13.65
C HIS A 25 -1.30 6.47 14.30
N ASN A 26 -1.76 6.43 15.53
CA ASN A 26 -2.25 5.19 16.13
C ASN A 26 -3.53 4.68 15.44
N SER A 27 -3.99 3.47 15.79
CA SER A 27 -5.13 2.84 15.10
C SER A 27 -6.42 3.67 15.18
N SER A 28 -6.69 4.33 16.30
CA SER A 28 -7.88 5.20 16.43
C SER A 28 -7.76 6.50 15.63
N GLN A 29 -6.56 7.07 15.56
CA GLN A 29 -6.29 8.24 14.72
C GLN A 29 -6.39 7.89 13.24
N LEU A 30 -5.80 6.78 12.81
CA LEU A 30 -5.94 6.27 11.44
C LEU A 30 -7.41 6.08 11.06
N GLU A 31 -8.19 5.42 11.90
CA GLU A 31 -9.63 5.22 11.66
C GLU A 31 -10.36 6.56 11.52
N ALA A 32 -10.08 7.52 12.41
CA ALA A 32 -10.69 8.86 12.38
C ALA A 32 -10.35 9.60 11.07
N ILE A 33 -9.09 9.56 10.64
CA ILE A 33 -8.61 10.17 9.37
C ILE A 33 -9.33 9.53 8.17
N LEU A 34 -9.39 8.20 8.11
CA LEU A 34 -10.05 7.51 7.00
C LEU A 34 -11.55 7.82 6.95
N LYS A 35 -12.22 7.87 8.08
CA LYS A 35 -13.64 8.26 8.17
C LYS A 35 -13.87 9.71 7.76
N ASP A 36 -13.00 10.63 8.16
CA ASP A 36 -13.06 12.03 7.76
C ASP A 36 -12.89 12.18 6.24
N PHE A 37 -11.85 11.56 5.66
CA PHE A 37 -11.66 11.56 4.22
C PHE A 37 -12.86 10.98 3.45
N ASN A 38 -13.39 9.84 3.90
CA ASN A 38 -14.56 9.24 3.28
C ASN A 38 -15.79 10.16 3.35
N SER A 39 -15.97 10.88 4.45
CA SER A 39 -17.09 11.81 4.61
C SER A 39 -16.97 13.06 3.75
N ARG A 40 -15.74 13.54 3.51
CA ARG A 40 -15.48 14.73 2.69
C ARG A 40 -15.50 14.47 1.18
N TYR A 41 -15.20 13.24 0.76
CA TYR A 41 -15.11 12.86 -0.66
C TYR A 41 -16.01 11.67 -1.03
N PRO A 42 -17.31 11.64 -0.62
CA PRO A 42 -18.16 10.45 -0.73
C PRO A 42 -18.43 10.00 -2.17
N ALA A 43 -18.25 10.88 -3.17
CA ALA A 43 -18.48 10.56 -4.56
C ALA A 43 -17.38 9.66 -5.19
N ILE A 44 -16.19 9.64 -4.61
CA ILE A 44 -15.02 8.94 -5.14
C ILE A 44 -14.35 8.03 -4.11
N THR A 45 -14.93 7.86 -2.95
CA THR A 45 -14.34 7.05 -1.88
C THR A 45 -15.31 6.02 -1.32
N TYR A 46 -14.74 4.94 -0.79
CA TYR A 46 -15.47 3.96 0.01
C TYR A 46 -14.55 3.41 1.09
N LEU A 47 -15.03 3.40 2.32
CA LEU A 47 -14.29 2.87 3.47
C LEU A 47 -15.02 1.64 4.00
N TYR A 48 -14.30 0.53 4.17
CA TYR A 48 -14.83 -0.69 4.76
C TYR A 48 -13.75 -1.46 5.51
N SER A 49 -14.16 -2.32 6.43
CA SER A 49 -13.27 -3.26 7.12
C SER A 49 -13.36 -4.62 6.45
N ILE A 50 -12.20 -5.24 6.16
CA ILE A 50 -12.12 -6.60 5.62
C ILE A 50 -12.10 -7.67 6.71
N GLY A 51 -12.02 -7.29 7.97
CA GLY A 51 -11.94 -8.16 9.12
C GLY A 51 -11.31 -7.48 10.32
N LYS A 52 -10.94 -8.28 11.31
CA LYS A 52 -10.35 -7.79 12.55
C LYS A 52 -9.04 -8.51 12.85
N SER A 53 -8.12 -7.78 13.49
CA SER A 53 -6.91 -8.35 14.10
C SER A 53 -7.26 -9.23 15.30
N VAL A 54 -6.28 -9.93 15.85
CA VAL A 54 -6.44 -10.76 17.06
C VAL A 54 -7.01 -9.96 18.23
N GLU A 55 -6.58 -8.71 18.42
CA GLU A 55 -7.11 -7.82 19.48
C GLU A 55 -8.39 -7.09 19.08
N GLY A 56 -9.00 -7.43 17.94
CA GLY A 56 -10.30 -6.90 17.51
C GLY A 56 -10.25 -5.54 16.82
N ARG A 57 -9.07 -5.03 16.43
CA ARG A 57 -8.94 -3.81 15.63
C ARG A 57 -9.36 -4.08 14.19
N ASP A 58 -10.10 -3.15 13.60
CA ASP A 58 -10.53 -3.26 12.20
C ASP A 58 -9.35 -3.14 11.22
N LEU A 59 -9.36 -3.97 10.18
CA LEU A 59 -8.46 -3.90 9.05
C LEU A 59 -9.13 -3.05 7.97
N TRP A 60 -8.85 -1.75 8.02
CA TRP A 60 -9.51 -0.75 7.19
C TRP A 60 -8.94 -0.72 5.77
N VAL A 61 -9.81 -0.85 4.78
CA VAL A 61 -9.50 -0.60 3.37
C VAL A 61 -10.18 0.68 2.93
N PHE A 62 -9.39 1.59 2.37
CA PHE A 62 -9.86 2.83 1.76
C PHE A 62 -9.79 2.73 0.24
N VAL A 63 -10.91 2.85 -0.41
CA VAL A 63 -11.02 2.82 -1.88
C VAL A 63 -11.11 4.22 -2.42
N VAL A 64 -10.33 4.50 -3.48
CA VAL A 64 -10.42 5.74 -4.27
C VAL A 64 -10.70 5.36 -5.72
N GLY A 65 -11.73 5.94 -6.31
CA GLY A 65 -12.09 5.69 -7.70
C GLY A 65 -13.44 6.27 -8.07
N LYS A 66 -13.72 6.41 -9.36
CA LYS A 66 -15.01 6.91 -9.87
C LYS A 66 -16.20 6.02 -9.47
N TYR A 67 -15.97 4.72 -9.33
CA TYR A 67 -16.97 3.74 -8.92
C TYR A 67 -16.48 2.97 -7.69
N PRO A 68 -16.36 3.64 -6.52
CA PRO A 68 -15.61 3.09 -5.39
C PRO A 68 -16.27 1.88 -4.73
N THR A 69 -17.60 1.74 -4.86
CA THR A 69 -18.39 0.73 -4.15
C THR A 69 -18.63 -0.56 -4.93
N LYS A 70 -18.20 -0.63 -6.20
CA LYS A 70 -18.48 -1.80 -7.04
C LYS A 70 -17.40 -2.03 -8.10
N HIS A 71 -17.18 -3.29 -8.40
CA HIS A 71 -16.43 -3.70 -9.60
C HIS A 71 -17.11 -3.16 -10.86
N THR A 72 -16.33 -2.66 -11.81
CA THR A 72 -16.81 -2.13 -13.09
C THR A 72 -15.92 -2.67 -14.21
N VAL A 73 -16.50 -3.40 -15.15
CA VAL A 73 -15.78 -3.95 -16.32
C VAL A 73 -15.05 -2.84 -17.06
N GLY A 74 -13.79 -3.07 -17.36
CA GLY A 74 -12.92 -2.08 -18.03
C GLY A 74 -12.26 -1.06 -17.09
N ILE A 75 -12.53 -1.13 -15.78
CA ILE A 75 -11.82 -0.36 -14.75
C ILE A 75 -10.96 -1.34 -13.94
N PRO A 76 -9.63 -1.39 -14.13
CA PRO A 76 -8.76 -2.29 -13.39
C PRO A 76 -8.73 -1.95 -11.91
N GLU A 77 -8.55 -3.00 -11.09
CA GLU A 77 -8.43 -2.87 -9.65
C GLU A 77 -6.97 -3.03 -9.20
N PHE A 78 -6.54 -2.09 -8.42
CA PHE A 78 -5.20 -1.99 -7.89
C PHE A 78 -5.23 -2.01 -6.36
N LYS A 79 -4.24 -2.62 -5.68
CA LYS A 79 -4.11 -2.50 -4.23
C LYS A 79 -2.70 -2.20 -3.76
N TYR A 80 -2.61 -1.43 -2.68
CA TYR A 80 -1.45 -1.34 -1.80
C TYR A 80 -1.78 -1.89 -0.41
N VAL A 81 -0.86 -2.65 0.14
CA VAL A 81 -0.91 -3.14 1.52
C VAL A 81 0.32 -2.65 2.26
N ALA A 82 0.17 -2.16 3.49
CA ALA A 82 1.29 -1.77 4.32
C ALA A 82 1.19 -2.33 5.75
N ASN A 83 2.30 -2.27 6.46
CA ASN A 83 2.39 -2.59 7.88
C ASN A 83 1.96 -4.04 8.20
N MET A 84 2.31 -4.98 7.35
CA MET A 84 2.17 -6.41 7.59
C MET A 84 3.05 -6.85 8.76
N HIS A 85 4.27 -6.33 8.83
CA HIS A 85 5.06 -6.31 10.05
C HIS A 85 4.75 -5.00 10.78
N GLY A 86 4.22 -5.09 12.01
CA GLY A 86 3.71 -3.92 12.70
C GLY A 86 4.79 -2.86 13.01
N ASN A 87 6.04 -3.29 13.21
CA ASN A 87 7.20 -2.41 13.43
C ASN A 87 7.77 -1.77 12.14
N GLU A 88 7.25 -2.11 10.96
CA GLU A 88 7.64 -1.49 9.69
C GLU A 88 6.61 -0.40 9.34
N ALA A 89 6.76 0.77 9.97
CA ALA A 89 5.70 1.75 10.09
C ALA A 89 5.65 2.80 8.96
N VAL A 90 6.73 2.95 8.17
CA VAL A 90 6.84 4.02 7.15
C VAL A 90 5.78 3.86 6.06
N GLY A 91 5.57 2.66 5.53
CA GLY A 91 4.59 2.38 4.48
C GLY A 91 3.16 2.73 4.89
N ARG A 92 2.83 2.58 6.17
CA ARG A 92 1.54 2.96 6.74
C ARG A 92 1.25 4.45 6.56
N GLU A 93 2.22 5.31 6.85
CA GLU A 93 2.06 6.75 6.71
C GLU A 93 2.16 7.20 5.25
N ILE A 94 3.00 6.54 4.43
CA ILE A 94 3.02 6.77 2.97
C ILE A 94 1.62 6.55 2.37
N LEU A 95 0.89 5.51 2.76
CA LEU A 95 -0.45 5.25 2.24
C LEU A 95 -1.48 6.29 2.72
N LEU A 96 -1.39 6.81 3.94
CA LEU A 96 -2.25 7.90 4.40
C LEU A 96 -2.02 9.18 3.59
N HIS A 97 -0.76 9.56 3.35
CA HIS A 97 -0.42 10.71 2.52
C HIS A 97 -0.78 10.50 1.04
N LEU A 98 -0.72 9.26 0.53
CA LEU A 98 -1.20 8.93 -0.81
C LEU A 98 -2.72 9.14 -0.92
N ILE A 99 -3.48 8.70 0.07
CA ILE A 99 -4.94 8.95 0.13
C ILE A 99 -5.20 10.45 0.05
N GLU A 100 -4.61 11.24 0.96
CA GLU A 100 -4.77 12.69 0.96
C GLU A 100 -4.40 13.30 -0.40
N TYR A 101 -3.26 12.89 -0.97
CA TYR A 101 -2.78 13.40 -2.25
C TYR A 101 -3.76 13.10 -3.40
N LEU A 102 -4.29 11.88 -3.48
CA LEU A 102 -5.27 11.52 -4.51
C LEU A 102 -6.55 12.34 -4.37
N LEU A 103 -7.05 12.52 -3.16
CA LEU A 103 -8.30 13.24 -2.89
C LEU A 103 -8.18 14.73 -3.16
N THR A 104 -7.12 15.37 -2.66
CA THR A 104 -6.94 16.83 -2.76
C THR A 104 -6.54 17.28 -4.17
N ASN A 105 -5.97 16.39 -4.98
CA ASN A 105 -5.55 16.69 -6.36
C ASN A 105 -6.54 16.17 -7.43
N TYR A 106 -7.58 15.48 -7.04
CA TYR A 106 -8.65 15.07 -7.97
C TYR A 106 -9.32 16.31 -8.58
N GLN A 107 -9.53 16.31 -9.90
CA GLN A 107 -10.03 17.42 -10.72
C GLN A 107 -9.10 18.66 -10.83
N SER A 108 -8.00 18.74 -10.10
CA SER A 108 -7.03 19.82 -10.21
C SER A 108 -5.71 19.38 -10.88
N ASN A 109 -5.35 18.10 -10.76
CA ASN A 109 -4.18 17.50 -11.41
C ASN A 109 -4.64 16.46 -12.45
N ALA A 110 -4.22 16.60 -13.70
CA ALA A 110 -4.67 15.74 -14.81
C ALA A 110 -4.31 14.26 -14.59
N THR A 111 -3.08 13.96 -14.12
CA THR A 111 -2.63 12.59 -13.85
C THR A 111 -3.46 11.94 -12.75
N VAL A 112 -3.66 12.63 -11.62
CA VAL A 112 -4.46 12.12 -10.51
C VAL A 112 -5.92 11.92 -10.94
N THR A 113 -6.46 12.87 -11.72
CA THR A 113 -7.84 12.77 -12.23
C THR A 113 -8.01 11.55 -13.12
N GLN A 114 -7.07 11.28 -14.02
CA GLN A 114 -7.08 10.08 -14.86
C GLN A 114 -7.00 8.80 -14.03
N LEU A 115 -6.09 8.73 -13.05
CA LEU A 115 -5.97 7.56 -12.18
C LEU A 115 -7.27 7.29 -11.42
N VAL A 116 -7.81 8.28 -10.72
CA VAL A 116 -9.05 8.15 -9.93
C VAL A 116 -10.25 7.84 -10.82
N THR A 117 -10.28 8.33 -12.06
CA THR A 117 -11.38 8.07 -12.97
C THR A 117 -11.34 6.66 -13.56
N ASN A 118 -10.15 6.14 -13.84
CA ASN A 118 -9.97 4.93 -14.63
C ASN A 118 -9.43 3.73 -13.84
N THR A 119 -9.19 3.88 -12.55
CA THR A 119 -8.68 2.81 -11.68
C THR A 119 -9.51 2.77 -10.40
N ARG A 120 -9.77 1.57 -9.90
CA ARG A 120 -10.31 1.37 -8.54
C ARG A 120 -9.14 1.03 -7.63
N ILE A 121 -8.70 2.02 -6.84
CA ILE A 121 -7.47 1.96 -6.03
C ILE A 121 -7.85 1.63 -4.60
N HIS A 122 -7.37 0.49 -4.10
CA HIS A 122 -7.59 0.02 -2.74
C HIS A 122 -6.34 0.20 -1.90
N LEU A 123 -6.47 0.77 -0.73
CA LEU A 123 -5.37 1.09 0.17
C LEU A 123 -5.66 0.51 1.56
N LEU A 124 -4.83 -0.45 2.00
CA LEU A 124 -4.85 -1.05 3.34
C LEU A 124 -3.62 -0.55 4.11
N PRO A 125 -3.73 0.56 4.87
CA PRO A 125 -2.57 1.17 5.52
C PRO A 125 -1.96 0.33 6.63
N SER A 126 -2.74 -0.53 7.30
CA SER A 126 -2.25 -1.36 8.40
C SER A 126 -2.86 -2.74 8.40
N MET A 127 -2.10 -3.73 7.96
CA MET A 127 -2.49 -5.14 8.03
C MET A 127 -2.28 -5.73 9.43
N ASN A 128 -1.32 -5.21 10.20
CA ASN A 128 -1.00 -5.67 11.56
C ASN A 128 -1.08 -4.53 12.58
N PRO A 129 -2.28 -4.04 12.89
CA PRO A 129 -2.45 -2.95 13.85
C PRO A 129 -2.07 -3.31 15.28
N ASP A 130 -2.08 -4.60 15.64
CA ASP A 130 -1.69 -5.08 16.98
C ASP A 130 -0.17 -5.03 17.13
N GLY A 131 0.57 -5.50 16.12
CA GLY A 131 2.02 -5.37 16.08
C GLY A 131 2.48 -3.92 16.07
N PHE A 132 1.81 -3.06 15.29
CA PHE A 132 2.09 -1.63 15.29
C PHE A 132 1.91 -1.01 16.68
N ALA A 133 0.83 -1.36 17.40
CA ALA A 133 0.59 -0.87 18.74
C ALA A 133 1.62 -1.35 19.78
N ALA A 134 2.32 -2.44 19.51
CA ALA A 134 3.38 -2.98 20.35
C ALA A 134 4.78 -2.44 20.02
N SER A 135 4.93 -1.72 18.91
CA SER A 135 6.19 -1.13 18.46
C SER A 135 6.30 0.35 18.83
N SER A 136 7.47 0.95 18.64
CA SER A 136 7.72 2.35 18.97
C SER A 136 8.71 3.00 18.01
N PRO A 137 8.63 4.32 17.79
CA PRO A 137 9.60 5.06 16.98
C PRO A 137 11.04 4.91 17.51
N ASN A 138 12.00 5.07 16.60
CA ASN A 138 13.45 4.92 16.82
C ASN A 138 13.92 3.49 17.11
N ASP A 139 13.07 2.50 16.88
CA ASP A 139 13.44 1.10 16.92
C ASP A 139 13.69 0.58 15.48
N CYS A 140 14.96 0.53 15.07
CA CYS A 140 15.33 0.19 13.71
C CYS A 140 15.52 -1.31 13.48
N ASP A 141 15.92 -2.07 14.50
CA ASP A 141 16.50 -3.40 14.31
C ASP A 141 15.74 -4.52 15.03
N SER A 142 14.98 -4.19 16.07
CA SER A 142 14.31 -5.22 16.87
C SER A 142 13.15 -5.88 16.11
N VAL A 143 12.73 -7.01 16.63
CA VAL A 143 11.52 -7.72 16.16
C VAL A 143 10.27 -7.36 16.98
N ASN A 144 10.38 -6.40 17.89
CA ASN A 144 9.25 -5.95 18.69
C ASN A 144 8.17 -5.36 17.80
N GLY A 145 6.96 -5.90 17.88
CA GLY A 145 5.84 -5.52 17.01
C GLY A 145 5.90 -6.06 15.59
N ARG A 146 6.91 -6.85 15.19
CA ARG A 146 6.94 -7.52 13.88
C ARG A 146 5.76 -8.48 13.71
N PHE A 147 5.57 -9.34 14.68
CA PHE A 147 4.56 -10.40 14.68
C PHE A 147 3.16 -9.86 15.01
N ASN A 148 2.12 -10.61 14.65
CA ASN A 148 0.78 -10.33 15.15
C ASN A 148 0.67 -10.67 16.64
N LYS A 149 -0.49 -10.43 17.27
CA LYS A 149 -0.68 -10.67 18.71
C LYS A 149 -0.49 -12.13 19.13
N ASN A 150 -0.70 -13.08 18.23
CA ASN A 150 -0.48 -14.51 18.48
C ASN A 150 0.99 -14.93 18.28
N GLY A 151 1.89 -14.02 17.91
CA GLY A 151 3.31 -14.30 17.70
C GLY A 151 3.65 -14.89 16.33
N TYR A 152 2.78 -14.76 15.34
CA TYR A 152 3.02 -15.23 13.97
C TYR A 152 3.49 -14.09 13.05
N ASP A 153 4.46 -14.40 12.20
CA ASP A 153 4.87 -13.54 11.09
C ASP A 153 3.81 -13.66 9.96
N LEU A 154 3.09 -12.55 9.71
CA LEU A 154 2.01 -12.56 8.72
C LEU A 154 2.54 -12.73 7.29
N ASN A 155 3.81 -12.36 7.01
CA ASN A 155 4.46 -12.62 5.72
C ASN A 155 5.14 -14.00 5.66
N ARG A 156 4.73 -14.92 6.52
CA ARG A 156 5.07 -16.36 6.50
C ARG A 156 3.82 -17.22 6.67
N ASN A 157 2.63 -16.62 6.55
CA ASN A 157 1.37 -17.25 6.97
C ASN A 157 0.38 -17.50 5.82
N PHE A 158 0.74 -17.12 4.59
CA PHE A 158 -0.04 -17.45 3.39
C PHE A 158 0.22 -18.87 2.90
N PRO A 159 -0.70 -19.49 2.13
CA PRO A 159 -0.41 -20.69 1.37
C PRO A 159 0.81 -20.51 0.46
N ASP A 160 1.66 -21.53 0.41
CA ASP A 160 2.89 -21.50 -0.39
C ASP A 160 2.83 -22.58 -1.47
N ALA A 161 3.27 -22.26 -2.69
CA ALA A 161 3.20 -23.19 -3.82
C ALA A 161 4.39 -24.15 -3.90
N PHE A 162 5.45 -23.89 -3.17
CA PHE A 162 6.69 -24.65 -3.23
C PHE A 162 6.89 -25.53 -1.98
N GLU A 163 6.32 -25.12 -0.85
CA GLU A 163 6.39 -25.85 0.39
C GLU A 163 5.07 -25.76 1.16
N GLU A 164 4.60 -26.86 1.72
CA GLU A 164 3.39 -26.87 2.56
C GLU A 164 3.58 -25.95 3.78
N ASN A 165 2.72 -24.93 3.92
CA ASN A 165 2.67 -24.11 5.12
C ASN A 165 1.72 -24.75 6.15
N LYS A 166 2.26 -25.15 7.31
CA LYS A 166 1.52 -25.87 8.37
C LYS A 166 1.09 -24.97 9.52
N ASP A 167 1.52 -23.72 9.51
CA ASP A 167 1.13 -22.78 10.55
C ASP A 167 -0.36 -22.47 10.47
N PRO A 168 -1.04 -22.31 11.62
CA PRO A 168 -2.44 -21.94 11.62
C PRO A 168 -2.61 -20.56 11.01
N VAL A 169 -3.51 -20.46 10.03
CA VAL A 169 -3.83 -19.20 9.37
C VAL A 169 -4.33 -18.18 10.38
N GLN A 170 -3.72 -17.03 10.42
CA GLN A 170 -4.04 -15.96 11.36
C GLN A 170 -5.25 -15.14 10.90
N PRO A 171 -5.99 -14.50 11.82
CA PRO A 171 -7.18 -13.71 11.46
C PRO A 171 -6.89 -12.62 10.40
N GLU A 172 -5.76 -11.93 10.52
CA GLU A 172 -5.34 -10.89 9.59
C GLU A 172 -5.05 -11.48 8.20
N THR A 173 -4.33 -12.60 8.14
CA THR A 173 -4.04 -13.32 6.90
C THR A 173 -5.33 -13.83 6.25
N GLN A 174 -6.24 -14.42 7.04
CA GLN A 174 -7.52 -14.90 6.55
C GLN A 174 -8.37 -13.78 5.96
N ALA A 175 -8.42 -12.62 6.64
CA ALA A 175 -9.13 -11.44 6.17
C ALA A 175 -8.59 -10.94 4.83
N VAL A 176 -7.26 -10.82 4.71
CA VAL A 176 -6.61 -10.39 3.46
C VAL A 176 -6.81 -11.41 2.34
N MET A 177 -6.69 -12.72 2.60
CA MET A 177 -7.00 -13.76 1.61
C MET A 177 -8.45 -13.71 1.13
N GLY A 178 -9.39 -13.48 2.06
CA GLY A 178 -10.81 -13.30 1.73
C GLY A 178 -11.04 -12.09 0.84
N TRP A 179 -10.40 -10.97 1.17
CA TRP A 179 -10.45 -9.74 0.39
C TRP A 179 -9.86 -9.90 -1.01
N ILE A 180 -8.66 -10.50 -1.14
CA ILE A 180 -8.04 -10.76 -2.44
C ILE A 180 -8.94 -11.62 -3.34
N LYS A 181 -9.64 -12.61 -2.76
CA LYS A 181 -10.56 -13.48 -3.50
C LYS A 181 -11.89 -12.79 -3.87
N SER A 182 -12.30 -11.77 -3.14
CA SER A 182 -13.56 -11.06 -3.38
C SER A 182 -13.46 -9.94 -4.42
N GLU A 183 -12.24 -9.53 -4.75
CA GLU A 183 -11.96 -8.46 -5.71
C GLU A 183 -11.13 -9.02 -6.88
N THR A 184 -11.02 -8.26 -7.96
CA THR A 184 -10.30 -8.67 -9.19
C THR A 184 -9.02 -7.87 -9.37
N PHE A 185 -8.16 -7.91 -8.37
CA PHE A 185 -6.88 -7.19 -8.41
C PHE A 185 -5.97 -7.69 -9.53
N VAL A 186 -5.44 -6.78 -10.33
CA VAL A 186 -4.51 -7.10 -11.42
C VAL A 186 -3.06 -6.75 -11.07
N LEU A 187 -2.86 -5.73 -10.23
CA LEU A 187 -1.55 -5.26 -9.81
C LEU A 187 -1.60 -4.84 -8.34
N SER A 188 -0.55 -5.13 -7.61
CA SER A 188 -0.42 -4.76 -6.20
C SER A 188 1.03 -4.53 -5.80
N ALA A 189 1.22 -3.91 -4.63
CA ALA A 189 2.48 -3.97 -3.91
C ALA A 189 2.24 -3.92 -2.40
N ASN A 190 3.21 -4.47 -1.64
CA ASN A 190 3.20 -4.39 -0.19
C ASN A 190 4.43 -3.64 0.32
N PHE A 191 4.22 -2.80 1.36
CA PHE A 191 5.26 -1.96 1.95
C PHE A 191 5.84 -2.59 3.19
N HIS A 192 7.16 -2.67 3.19
CA HIS A 192 8.03 -3.15 4.26
C HIS A 192 9.11 -2.12 4.62
N GLY A 193 9.93 -2.45 5.61
CA GLY A 193 11.08 -1.67 6.03
C GLY A 193 12.17 -2.55 6.64
N GLY A 194 13.40 -2.04 6.63
CA GLY A 194 14.62 -2.74 7.02
C GLY A 194 15.63 -2.81 5.88
N ALA A 195 15.22 -2.39 4.67
CA ALA A 195 16.05 -2.31 3.48
C ALA A 195 15.55 -1.19 2.53
N MET A 196 16.24 -1.00 1.41
CA MET A 196 15.86 -0.09 0.32
C MET A 196 15.90 -0.88 -0.99
N VAL A 197 14.77 -1.51 -1.36
CA VAL A 197 14.70 -2.37 -2.56
C VAL A 197 13.25 -2.66 -2.96
N ALA A 198 13.00 -2.84 -4.25
CA ALA A 198 11.79 -3.46 -4.78
C ALA A 198 12.09 -4.93 -5.13
N SER A 199 11.49 -5.85 -4.39
CA SER A 199 11.63 -7.29 -4.59
C SER A 199 10.50 -7.84 -5.45
N TYR A 200 10.80 -8.85 -6.28
CA TYR A 200 9.83 -9.50 -7.16
C TYR A 200 9.93 -11.03 -7.09
N SER A 201 8.84 -11.69 -7.46
CA SER A 201 8.69 -13.16 -7.34
C SER A 201 9.73 -13.96 -8.18
N TYR A 202 10.05 -15.19 -7.78
CA TYR A 202 9.45 -15.84 -6.60
C TYR A 202 10.26 -15.57 -5.35
N ASP A 203 9.55 -15.55 -4.20
CA ASP A 203 10.18 -15.41 -2.89
C ASP A 203 10.69 -16.73 -2.33
N ASN A 204 10.06 -17.87 -2.68
CA ASN A 204 10.43 -19.18 -2.13
C ASN A 204 10.97 -20.18 -3.19
N SER A 205 11.25 -19.76 -4.40
CA SER A 205 11.82 -20.62 -5.44
C SER A 205 12.86 -19.90 -6.30
N TYR A 206 13.94 -20.61 -6.66
CA TYR A 206 14.89 -20.13 -7.67
C TYR A 206 14.41 -20.36 -9.11
N THR A 207 13.25 -20.99 -9.29
CA THR A 207 12.65 -21.13 -10.63
C THR A 207 12.26 -19.74 -11.15
N VAL A 208 12.60 -19.47 -12.40
CA VAL A 208 12.24 -18.21 -13.06
C VAL A 208 10.74 -18.23 -13.37
N PRO A 209 9.96 -17.23 -12.90
CA PRO A 209 8.55 -17.15 -13.22
C PRO A 209 8.31 -16.91 -14.72
N PRO A 210 7.17 -17.34 -15.28
CA PRO A 210 6.84 -17.10 -16.70
C PRO A 210 6.89 -15.62 -17.10
N ASP A 211 6.44 -14.73 -16.21
CA ASP A 211 6.34 -13.28 -16.45
C ASP A 211 7.53 -12.51 -15.83
N ASN A 212 8.70 -13.13 -15.76
CA ASN A 212 9.87 -12.55 -15.07
C ASN A 212 10.29 -11.19 -15.61
N ASP A 213 10.19 -10.97 -16.91
CA ASP A 213 10.48 -9.69 -17.55
C ASP A 213 9.50 -8.60 -17.11
N VAL A 214 8.21 -8.93 -16.98
CA VAL A 214 7.17 -8.01 -16.47
C VAL A 214 7.41 -7.71 -15.00
N LEU A 215 7.71 -8.73 -14.20
CA LEU A 215 7.99 -8.59 -12.76
C LEU A 215 9.20 -7.68 -12.51
N MET A 216 10.29 -7.91 -13.23
CA MET A 216 11.49 -7.06 -13.20
C MET A 216 11.19 -5.62 -13.64
N TYR A 217 10.45 -5.45 -14.74
CA TYR A 217 10.04 -4.15 -15.24
C TYR A 217 9.24 -3.38 -14.19
N LEU A 218 8.28 -4.02 -13.54
CA LEU A 218 7.44 -3.39 -12.50
C LEU A 218 8.25 -2.99 -11.27
N ALA A 219 9.14 -3.86 -10.78
CA ALA A 219 10.05 -3.54 -9.70
C ALA A 219 10.96 -2.34 -10.07
N GLN A 220 11.52 -2.35 -11.29
CA GLN A 220 12.35 -1.26 -11.79
C GLN A 220 11.54 0.02 -11.95
N LYS A 221 10.26 -0.07 -12.38
CA LYS A 221 9.38 1.09 -12.55
C LYS A 221 9.13 1.83 -11.23
N TYR A 222 9.02 1.10 -10.12
CA TYR A 222 8.97 1.72 -8.80
C TYR A 222 10.32 2.33 -8.42
N SER A 223 11.38 1.53 -8.52
CA SER A 223 12.72 1.91 -8.08
C SER A 223 13.28 3.14 -8.82
N GLU A 224 13.14 3.20 -10.15
CA GLU A 224 13.68 4.32 -10.96
C GLU A 224 13.05 5.68 -10.64
N ASN A 225 11.87 5.68 -10.05
CA ASN A 225 11.17 6.88 -9.59
C ASN A 225 11.45 7.21 -8.10
N ASN A 226 12.16 6.32 -7.40
CA ASN A 226 12.70 6.55 -6.06
C ASN A 226 14.22 6.63 -6.13
N LEU A 227 14.74 7.85 -6.16
CA LEU A 227 16.17 8.08 -6.38
C LEU A 227 17.07 7.45 -5.31
N GLN A 228 16.60 7.34 -4.07
CA GLN A 228 17.34 6.69 -3.00
C GLN A 228 17.46 5.19 -3.25
N MET A 229 16.38 4.54 -3.66
CA MET A 229 16.35 3.11 -3.98
C MET A 229 17.16 2.81 -5.25
N TYR A 230 16.90 3.55 -6.34
CA TYR A 230 17.54 3.31 -7.64
C TYR A 230 19.06 3.53 -7.62
N SER A 231 19.52 4.55 -6.92
CA SER A 231 20.96 4.84 -6.80
C SER A 231 21.73 3.81 -5.97
N SER A 232 21.03 2.77 -5.50
CA SER A 232 21.58 1.73 -4.60
C SER A 232 22.21 2.33 -3.34
N ASN A 233 21.65 3.46 -2.85
CA ASN A 233 22.02 4.01 -1.55
C ASN A 233 21.69 2.96 -0.51
N SER A 234 22.72 2.18 -0.18
CA SER A 234 22.59 1.02 0.67
C SER A 234 22.35 1.44 2.12
N CYS A 235 21.56 0.63 2.80
CA CYS A 235 21.45 0.74 4.24
C CYS A 235 22.81 0.49 4.90
N PRO A 236 23.12 1.14 6.02
CA PRO A 236 24.38 0.93 6.73
C PRO A 236 24.69 -0.56 6.94
N GLY A 237 25.87 -1.00 6.51
CA GLY A 237 26.30 -2.40 6.60
C GLY A 237 25.79 -3.32 5.48
N PHE A 238 25.14 -2.78 4.45
CA PHE A 238 24.60 -3.53 3.31
C PHE A 238 25.22 -3.06 2.00
N SER A 239 25.49 -3.97 1.04
CA SER A 239 26.12 -3.61 -0.24
C SER A 239 25.17 -2.97 -1.27
N GLY A 240 23.88 -2.84 -0.92
CA GLY A 240 22.85 -2.34 -1.84
C GLY A 240 22.41 -3.34 -2.92
N PHE A 241 21.41 -2.94 -3.69
CA PHE A 241 20.85 -3.75 -4.78
C PHE A 241 21.00 -2.98 -6.09
N THR A 242 21.51 -3.64 -7.13
CA THR A 242 21.69 -3.04 -8.46
C THR A 242 20.36 -2.50 -8.97
N ASN A 243 20.31 -1.21 -9.31
CA ASN A 243 19.09 -0.49 -9.71
C ASN A 243 17.96 -0.55 -8.66
N GLY A 244 18.27 -0.88 -7.41
CA GLY A 244 17.29 -0.96 -6.33
C GLY A 244 16.27 -2.09 -6.49
N ILE A 245 16.57 -3.16 -7.24
CA ILE A 245 15.67 -4.30 -7.43
C ILE A 245 16.37 -5.62 -7.10
N THR A 246 15.58 -6.64 -6.74
CA THR A 246 16.08 -8.00 -6.52
C THR A 246 14.99 -9.04 -6.74
N ASN A 247 15.38 -10.26 -7.15
CA ASN A 247 14.49 -11.40 -6.98
C ASN A 247 14.45 -11.82 -5.51
N GLY A 248 13.27 -12.10 -4.98
CA GLY A 248 13.08 -12.40 -3.57
C GLY A 248 13.90 -13.60 -3.09
N ALA A 249 13.81 -14.75 -3.77
CA ALA A 249 14.54 -15.95 -3.38
C ALA A 249 16.06 -15.80 -3.50
N VAL A 250 16.54 -14.96 -4.42
CA VAL A 250 17.99 -14.66 -4.56
C VAL A 250 18.47 -13.83 -3.36
N TRP A 251 17.64 -12.95 -2.85
CA TRP A 251 17.96 -12.22 -1.61
C TRP A 251 17.91 -13.16 -0.39
N TYR A 252 16.75 -13.70 -0.07
CA TYR A 252 16.56 -14.78 0.90
C TYR A 252 15.19 -15.43 0.71
N LYS A 253 15.08 -16.74 0.92
CA LYS A 253 13.82 -17.45 0.74
C LYS A 253 12.78 -17.07 1.80
N VAL A 254 11.58 -16.76 1.32
CA VAL A 254 10.41 -16.44 2.14
C VAL A 254 9.29 -17.44 1.83
N LYS A 255 9.09 -18.40 2.72
CA LYS A 255 7.98 -19.33 2.65
C LYS A 255 6.70 -18.67 3.17
N GLY A 256 5.59 -18.84 2.44
CA GLY A 256 4.29 -18.32 2.85
C GLY A 256 4.18 -16.80 2.79
N GLY A 257 4.90 -16.15 1.89
CA GLY A 257 4.83 -14.73 1.63
C GLY A 257 3.58 -14.33 0.83
N MET A 258 3.10 -13.09 1.05
CA MET A 258 1.93 -12.55 0.35
C MET A 258 2.22 -12.32 -1.14
N GLN A 259 3.44 -11.95 -1.51
CA GLN A 259 3.84 -11.67 -2.89
C GLN A 259 3.60 -12.88 -3.80
N ASP A 260 4.15 -14.04 -3.46
CA ASP A 260 3.96 -15.26 -4.25
C ASP A 260 2.51 -15.75 -4.20
N TYR A 261 1.80 -15.57 -3.06
CA TYR A 261 0.39 -15.90 -2.94
C TYR A 261 -0.48 -15.09 -3.92
N ASN A 262 -0.25 -13.79 -4.04
CA ASN A 262 -0.97 -12.95 -5.00
C ASN A 262 -0.72 -13.39 -6.44
N TYR A 263 0.54 -13.58 -6.80
CA TYR A 263 0.94 -13.91 -8.17
C TYR A 263 0.44 -15.29 -8.59
N ILE A 264 0.68 -16.33 -7.76
CA ILE A 264 0.45 -17.72 -8.15
C ILE A 264 -1.04 -18.11 -8.00
N TYR A 265 -1.68 -17.71 -6.89
CA TYR A 265 -3.04 -18.18 -6.58
C TYR A 265 -4.14 -17.22 -7.02
N ASN A 266 -3.82 -15.95 -7.26
CA ASN A 266 -4.84 -14.94 -7.53
C ASN A 266 -4.59 -14.14 -8.82
N GLN A 267 -3.58 -14.51 -9.62
CA GLN A 267 -3.23 -13.83 -10.89
C GLN A 267 -3.06 -12.32 -10.73
N CYS A 268 -2.71 -11.88 -9.54
CA CYS A 268 -2.42 -10.50 -9.21
C CYS A 268 -0.92 -10.30 -9.10
N VAL A 269 -0.33 -9.58 -10.04
CA VAL A 269 1.10 -9.28 -10.00
C VAL A 269 1.39 -8.42 -8.77
N GLU A 270 2.36 -8.83 -7.95
CA GLU A 270 2.75 -8.10 -6.75
C GLU A 270 4.26 -7.98 -6.63
N ILE A 271 4.73 -6.84 -6.14
CA ILE A 271 6.10 -6.61 -5.70
C ILE A 271 6.13 -6.24 -4.22
N THR A 272 7.24 -6.52 -3.57
CA THR A 272 7.51 -6.12 -2.17
C THR A 272 8.43 -4.92 -2.15
N LEU A 273 8.04 -3.89 -1.42
CA LEU A 273 8.72 -2.59 -1.36
C LEU A 273 9.32 -2.38 0.03
N GLU A 274 10.63 -2.47 0.14
CA GLU A 274 11.37 -2.08 1.32
C GLU A 274 11.76 -0.60 1.17
N VAL A 275 11.14 0.28 1.95
CA VAL A 275 11.19 1.73 1.70
C VAL A 275 11.98 2.53 2.74
N SER A 276 12.58 1.86 3.72
CA SER A 276 13.37 2.51 4.78
C SER A 276 14.38 1.56 5.39
N CYS A 277 15.60 2.02 5.61
CA CYS A 277 16.62 1.22 6.31
C CYS A 277 16.25 0.95 7.77
N CYS A 278 15.71 1.96 8.44
CA CYS A 278 15.16 1.82 9.78
C CYS A 278 13.70 1.40 9.69
N LYS A 279 13.31 0.34 10.39
CA LYS A 279 11.93 -0.18 10.37
C LYS A 279 10.93 0.84 10.92
N TYR A 280 11.26 1.47 12.03
CA TYR A 280 10.43 2.46 12.68
C TYR A 280 11.24 3.73 12.99
N PRO A 281 11.56 4.55 11.98
CA PRO A 281 12.41 5.72 12.15
C PRO A 281 11.73 6.84 12.93
N ASP A 282 12.51 7.88 13.26
CA ASP A 282 11.99 9.09 13.91
C ASP A 282 10.90 9.75 13.06
N PRO A 283 9.78 10.21 13.66
CA PRO A 283 8.68 10.86 12.93
C PRO A 283 9.12 12.05 12.07
N SER A 284 10.14 12.80 12.46
CA SER A 284 10.65 13.93 11.68
C SER A 284 11.18 13.55 10.29
N THR A 285 11.43 12.27 10.04
CA THR A 285 11.91 11.76 8.74
C THR A 285 10.77 11.41 7.76
N LEU A 286 9.51 11.33 8.22
CA LEU A 286 8.38 10.88 7.41
C LEU A 286 8.11 11.73 6.19
N GLN A 287 8.28 13.06 6.28
CA GLN A 287 8.15 13.93 5.12
C GLN A 287 9.19 13.60 4.04
N GLY A 288 10.42 13.24 4.42
CA GLY A 288 11.45 12.76 3.50
C GLY A 288 11.00 11.48 2.80
N PHE A 289 10.54 10.47 3.54
CA PHE A 289 10.04 9.23 2.94
C PHE A 289 8.86 9.44 2.01
N TRP A 290 7.92 10.33 2.34
CA TRP A 290 6.85 10.69 1.42
C TRP A 290 7.39 11.31 0.13
N ASN A 291 8.31 12.27 0.23
CA ASN A 291 8.90 12.93 -0.94
C ASN A 291 9.63 11.94 -1.85
N ASP A 292 10.38 11.00 -1.27
CA ASP A 292 11.14 9.98 -2.01
C ASP A 292 10.21 8.97 -2.72
N ASN A 293 9.05 8.65 -2.14
CA ASN A 293 8.15 7.63 -2.66
C ASN A 293 6.97 8.17 -3.47
N LYS A 294 6.61 9.46 -3.33
CA LYS A 294 5.41 10.06 -3.94
C LYS A 294 5.30 9.81 -5.44
N VAL A 295 6.37 9.97 -6.18
CA VAL A 295 6.37 9.75 -7.63
C VAL A 295 6.27 8.26 -7.93
N SER A 296 7.03 7.42 -7.23
CA SER A 296 7.05 5.96 -7.41
C SER A 296 5.68 5.34 -7.22
N VAL A 297 4.96 5.70 -6.14
CA VAL A 297 3.63 5.12 -5.87
C VAL A 297 2.61 5.50 -6.96
N ILE A 298 2.69 6.70 -7.52
CA ILE A 298 1.81 7.13 -8.61
C ILE A 298 2.17 6.44 -9.93
N GLU A 299 3.45 6.42 -10.29
CA GLU A 299 3.93 5.79 -11.53
C GLU A 299 3.70 4.28 -11.51
N TYR A 300 3.78 3.63 -10.35
CA TYR A 300 3.46 2.21 -10.23
C TYR A 300 1.96 1.92 -10.41
N ILE A 301 1.05 2.71 -9.83
CA ILE A 301 -0.39 2.56 -10.07
C ILE A 301 -0.71 2.70 -11.57
N LYS A 302 -0.06 3.60 -12.29
CA LYS A 302 -0.27 3.79 -13.74
C LYS A 302 0.01 2.52 -14.55
N GLN A 303 0.83 1.59 -14.04
CA GLN A 303 1.19 0.37 -14.75
C GLN A 303 -0.01 -0.57 -14.97
N VAL A 304 -1.11 -0.44 -14.24
CA VAL A 304 -2.35 -1.20 -14.51
C VAL A 304 -2.94 -0.91 -15.90
N HIS A 305 -2.53 0.21 -16.51
CA HIS A 305 -2.99 0.64 -17.85
C HIS A 305 -1.94 0.42 -18.93
N MET A 306 -0.74 -0.11 -18.58
CA MET A 306 0.36 -0.30 -19.50
C MET A 306 0.49 -1.79 -19.84
N GLY A 307 0.19 -2.17 -21.07
CA GLY A 307 0.53 -3.50 -21.59
C GLY A 307 -0.56 -4.56 -21.58
N MET A 308 -1.83 -4.22 -21.43
CA MET A 308 -2.91 -5.11 -21.84
C MET A 308 -3.58 -4.59 -23.12
N CYS A 309 -2.99 -4.90 -24.26
CA CYS A 309 -3.79 -5.19 -25.45
C CYS A 309 -4.47 -6.54 -25.21
N LEU A 310 -5.53 -6.59 -24.45
CA LEU A 310 -6.53 -7.63 -24.59
C LEU A 310 -7.27 -7.33 -25.90
N ASP A 311 -6.79 -7.92 -26.98
CA ASP A 311 -7.64 -8.16 -28.14
C ASP A 311 -8.76 -9.10 -27.68
N ILE A 312 -9.83 -8.51 -27.15
CA ILE A 312 -11.08 -9.24 -26.95
C ILE A 312 -11.63 -9.44 -28.35
N PHE A 313 -11.21 -10.52 -29.01
CA PHE A 313 -11.96 -11.08 -30.11
C PHE A 313 -13.26 -11.66 -29.53
N ILE A 314 -14.31 -10.85 -29.55
CA ILE A 314 -15.68 -11.35 -29.42
C ILE A 314 -15.97 -12.10 -30.74
N GLN A 315 -15.89 -13.43 -30.69
CA GLN A 315 -16.53 -14.29 -31.68
C GLN A 315 -17.97 -14.54 -31.30
#